data_b4dec129f6462afdecc1f3e075eaab3e
#
_entry.id   b4dec129f6462afdecc1f3e075eaab3e
#
_cell.length_a   1.000
_cell.length_b   1.000
_cell.length_c   1.000
_cell.angle_alpha   90.00
_cell.angle_beta   90.00
_cell.angle_gamma   90.00
#
_symmetry.space_group_name_H-M   'P 1'
#
loop_
_entity.id
_entity.type
_entity.pdbx_description
1 polymer ?
#
loop_
_entity_poly.entity_id
_entity_poly.type
_entity_poly.pdbx_seq_one_letter_code
_entity_poly.pdbx_strand_id
1 'polypeptide(L)'
;MADRKDNINEQQAEQKLREEIREEMKNADQTPAEEHYSLNDDRRVKVLSPGMLVAKRFIRNRMAVTGLVILVCMFVFSFIGGLVSPYGQDQFFYTDKTIRKSFGEAKENTEFRYGSNSDELFGLTAQAKAMLAIQQGKDSFNFSNHNYTMNKVGDEMFTISCDGVMVGYAAKDMVNADAADQKLSFEFNYQALTAYATGAKEFTADGVTYALAEDGGVTLDGADYAYISRYLVQAISPDVFLSRDFKDKLLATIATAQDGKATFTYTDESLIMNEPEQTEDGENADGQTSGINTEDPNAPKQDDTSNTATAEYDLEFKAATNSWQILQEKSSRQYDQYSFPNMKHWLGTDMYGMDMLTRLMYGGRVSLLIGFIVIIIETVIGVIFGGISGYFGGWVDNLIMRIVDIFYCIPSMPVIIILGAAMDASRVDPTIRMVYLMLILGFLGWAGIARLVRGQILSLREQEYMAAAEACGLSVSRRIFKHLIPNVVPQLIVTCTMGLGSVIIMEATLSFLGLGVKFPFASWGNIISDVNNTHVLTTYWFIWIPAGVLLLLTVLAFNLVGDGLRDAFDPKMKR
;
A
#
# COMPACT_ATOMS: atom_id res chain seq x y z
N MET A 1 -126.31 2.76 -2.42
CA MET A 1 -125.46 1.61 -1.96
C MET A 1 -124.07 1.61 -2.56
N ALA A 2 -123.78 2.42 -3.60
CA ALA A 2 -122.45 2.52 -4.21
C ALA A 2 -121.44 3.36 -3.39
N ASP A 3 -121.90 4.50 -2.85
CA ASP A 3 -121.04 5.45 -2.11
C ASP A 3 -120.39 4.90 -0.81
N ARG A 4 -120.97 3.81 -0.27
CA ARG A 4 -120.39 3.21 0.96
C ARG A 4 -119.26 2.21 0.72
N LYS A 5 -119.15 1.70 -0.46
CA LYS A 5 -118.08 0.77 -0.84
C LYS A 5 -116.77 1.51 -1.23
N ASP A 6 -116.93 2.68 -1.86
CA ASP A 6 -115.73 3.44 -2.32
C ASP A 6 -115.01 4.07 -1.05
N ASN A 7 -115.78 4.48 -0.04
CA ASN A 7 -115.23 5.07 1.23
C ASN A 7 -114.47 4.00 2.09
N ILE A 8 -114.93 2.70 1.98
CA ILE A 8 -114.20 1.60 2.71
C ILE A 8 -112.94 1.21 1.97
N ASN A 9 -112.93 1.28 0.67
CA ASN A 9 -111.75 0.97 -0.13
C ASN A 9 -110.64 2.08 0.02
N GLU A 10 -111.08 3.38 0.11
CA GLU A 10 -110.16 4.48 0.33
C GLU A 10 -109.55 4.40 1.72
N GLN A 11 -110.38 4.09 2.79
CA GLN A 11 -109.83 3.90 4.14
C GLN A 11 -108.89 2.71 4.27
N GLN A 12 -109.16 1.62 3.55
CA GLN A 12 -108.21 0.46 3.51
C GLN A 12 -106.96 0.76 2.74
N ALA A 13 -107.01 1.57 1.67
CA ALA A 13 -105.86 2.00 0.91
C ALA A 13 -105.00 2.97 1.76
N GLU A 14 -105.65 3.94 2.51
CA GLU A 14 -104.90 4.81 3.40
C GLU A 14 -104.25 4.07 4.60
N GLN A 15 -104.90 3.03 5.12
CA GLN A 15 -104.30 2.21 6.17
C GLN A 15 -103.10 1.39 5.65
N LYS A 16 -103.23 0.84 4.49
CA LYS A 16 -102.08 0.11 3.84
C LYS A 16 -100.93 1.04 3.55
N LEU A 17 -101.20 2.20 3.02
CA LEU A 17 -100.14 3.20 2.77
C LEU A 17 -99.48 3.68 4.09
N ARG A 18 -100.25 3.80 5.15
CA ARG A 18 -99.70 4.15 6.51
C ARG A 18 -98.89 3.01 7.12
N GLU A 19 -99.22 1.75 6.82
CA GLU A 19 -98.45 0.60 7.25
C GLU A 19 -97.14 0.44 6.40
N GLU A 20 -97.23 0.66 5.10
CA GLU A 20 -96.03 0.67 4.22
C GLU A 20 -95.06 1.80 4.62
N ILE A 21 -95.55 3.00 4.84
CA ILE A 21 -94.75 4.14 5.34
C ILE A 21 -94.12 3.80 6.70
N ARG A 22 -94.87 3.11 7.57
CA ARG A 22 -94.36 2.72 8.89
C ARG A 22 -93.32 1.62 8.84
N GLU A 23 -93.45 0.67 7.86
CA GLU A 23 -92.42 -0.32 7.60
C GLU A 23 -91.19 0.28 6.92
N GLU A 24 -91.36 1.20 5.97
CA GLU A 24 -90.24 1.95 5.39
C GLU A 24 -89.50 2.79 6.41
N MET A 25 -90.25 3.48 7.36
CA MET A 25 -89.61 4.19 8.44
C MET A 25 -88.92 3.27 9.46
N LYS A 26 -89.44 2.04 9.69
CA LYS A 26 -88.76 1.04 10.50
C LYS A 26 -87.55 0.44 9.86
N ASN A 27 -87.59 0.26 8.55
CA ASN A 27 -86.48 -0.22 7.77
C ASN A 27 -85.38 0.87 7.54
N ALA A 28 -85.78 2.13 7.47
CA ALA A 28 -84.89 3.29 7.47
C ALA A 28 -84.14 3.45 8.78
N ASP A 29 -84.78 3.07 9.95
CA ASP A 29 -84.11 3.07 11.23
C ASP A 29 -83.16 1.88 11.49
N GLN A 30 -83.20 0.85 10.58
CA GLN A 30 -82.31 -0.34 10.60
C GLN A 30 -81.16 -0.28 9.60
N THR A 31 -81.07 0.72 8.75
CA THR A 31 -79.80 1.00 8.01
C THR A 31 -78.78 1.46 9.01
N PRO A 32 -77.59 0.82 9.08
CA PRO A 32 -76.54 1.31 9.97
C PRO A 32 -76.31 2.77 9.60
N ALA A 33 -76.52 3.67 10.62
CA ALA A 33 -76.25 5.08 10.47
C ALA A 33 -74.92 5.27 9.77
N GLU A 34 -74.94 5.74 8.52
CA GLU A 34 -73.75 6.37 7.95
C GLU A 34 -73.35 7.43 8.98
N GLU A 35 -72.28 7.15 9.73
CA GLU A 35 -71.70 8.08 10.68
C GLU A 35 -71.52 9.42 9.96
N HIS A 36 -72.43 10.36 10.08
CA HIS A 36 -72.25 11.74 9.70
C HIS A 36 -71.17 12.32 10.57
N TYR A 37 -69.92 12.16 10.13
CA TYR A 37 -68.81 12.76 10.79
C TYR A 37 -68.89 14.29 10.66
N SER A 38 -68.99 14.97 11.73
CA SER A 38 -68.89 16.44 11.77
C SER A 38 -67.48 16.83 11.30
N LEU A 39 -67.34 17.94 10.57
CA LEU A 39 -66.06 18.53 10.16
C LEU A 39 -65.10 18.81 11.33
N ASN A 40 -65.58 18.73 12.58
CA ASN A 40 -64.83 18.95 13.82
C ASN A 40 -64.55 17.66 14.60
N ASP A 41 -64.64 16.47 13.98
CA ASP A 41 -64.24 15.24 14.65
C ASP A 41 -62.71 15.06 14.61
N ASP A 42 -62.04 15.64 15.59
CA ASP A 42 -60.58 15.59 15.79
C ASP A 42 -60.00 14.17 15.95
N ARG A 43 -60.88 13.15 16.10
CA ARG A 43 -60.44 11.75 16.29
C ARG A 43 -60.00 11.07 14.99
N ARG A 44 -60.26 11.66 13.81
CA ARG A 44 -60.09 10.97 12.53
C ARG A 44 -58.87 11.34 11.73
N VAL A 45 -58.30 12.46 11.94
CA VAL A 45 -57.10 12.86 11.22
C VAL A 45 -55.99 13.08 12.22
N LYS A 46 -55.23 12.02 12.56
CA LYS A 46 -53.89 12.24 13.06
C LYS A 46 -53.16 13.01 11.99
N VAL A 47 -53.09 14.32 12.12
CA VAL A 47 -52.26 15.17 11.27
C VAL A 47 -50.82 14.77 11.58
N LEU A 48 -50.28 13.85 10.73
CA LEU A 48 -48.89 13.46 10.81
C LEU A 48 -48.03 14.67 10.43
N SER A 49 -47.02 14.96 11.22
CA SER A 49 -46.04 15.98 10.85
C SER A 49 -45.48 15.69 9.45
N PRO A 50 -45.12 16.72 8.67
CA PRO A 50 -44.56 16.51 7.32
C PRO A 50 -43.39 15.51 7.29
N GLY A 51 -42.52 15.54 8.30
CA GLY A 51 -41.41 14.60 8.42
C GLY A 51 -41.86 13.15 8.64
N MET A 52 -42.94 12.93 9.43
CA MET A 52 -43.48 11.58 9.65
C MET A 52 -44.17 11.00 8.40
N LEU A 53 -44.76 11.87 7.57
CA LEU A 53 -45.31 11.48 6.27
C LEU A 53 -44.19 11.01 5.31
N VAL A 54 -43.09 11.77 5.26
CA VAL A 54 -41.90 11.41 4.46
C VAL A 54 -41.33 10.09 4.97
N ALA A 55 -41.13 9.93 6.27
CA ALA A 55 -40.60 8.68 6.84
C ALA A 55 -41.51 7.48 6.52
N LYS A 56 -42.84 7.63 6.64
CA LYS A 56 -43.80 6.57 6.31
C LYS A 56 -43.77 6.18 4.83
N ARG A 57 -43.64 7.17 3.94
CA ARG A 57 -43.49 6.91 2.48
C ARG A 57 -42.18 6.22 2.18
N PHE A 58 -41.06 6.67 2.78
CA PHE A 58 -39.74 6.09 2.63
C PHE A 58 -39.72 4.61 3.05
N ILE A 59 -40.22 4.28 4.25
CA ILE A 59 -40.25 2.88 4.75
C ILE A 59 -41.12 1.97 3.84
N ARG A 60 -42.07 2.53 3.12
CA ARG A 60 -42.91 1.78 2.19
C ARG A 60 -42.19 1.44 0.88
N ASN A 61 -41.15 2.16 0.51
CA ASN A 61 -40.31 1.88 -0.64
C ASN A 61 -39.29 0.80 -0.29
N ARG A 62 -39.49 -0.44 -0.80
CA ARG A 62 -38.60 -1.59 -0.49
C ARG A 62 -37.15 -1.35 -0.89
N MET A 63 -36.90 -0.71 -2.04
CA MET A 63 -35.55 -0.41 -2.52
C MET A 63 -34.82 0.57 -1.59
N ALA A 64 -35.52 1.62 -1.15
CA ALA A 64 -34.99 2.58 -0.21
C ALA A 64 -34.62 1.95 1.15
N VAL A 65 -35.49 1.06 1.64
CA VAL A 65 -35.23 0.32 2.89
C VAL A 65 -34.03 -0.63 2.72
N THR A 66 -33.93 -1.32 1.60
CA THR A 66 -32.74 -2.16 1.31
C THR A 66 -31.47 -1.32 1.30
N GLY A 67 -31.47 -0.17 0.62
CA GLY A 67 -30.33 0.75 0.64
C GLY A 67 -29.98 1.24 2.05
N LEU A 68 -31.00 1.58 2.85
CA LEU A 68 -30.80 2.01 4.25
C LEU A 68 -30.17 0.89 5.10
N VAL A 69 -30.65 -0.34 4.97
CA VAL A 69 -30.10 -1.51 5.70
C VAL A 69 -28.63 -1.71 5.32
N ILE A 70 -28.30 -1.67 4.03
CA ILE A 70 -26.90 -1.78 3.56
C ILE A 70 -26.05 -0.66 4.17
N LEU A 71 -26.52 0.60 4.15
CA LEU A 71 -25.79 1.73 4.76
C LEU A 71 -25.55 1.52 6.25
N VAL A 72 -26.59 1.12 6.99
CA VAL A 72 -26.45 0.83 8.43
C VAL A 72 -25.41 -0.26 8.66
N CYS A 73 -25.44 -1.33 7.88
CA CYS A 73 -24.42 -2.39 7.95
C CYS A 73 -23.01 -1.84 7.65
N MET A 74 -22.86 -0.97 6.63
CA MET A 74 -21.56 -0.34 6.30
C MET A 74 -21.07 0.58 7.43
N PHE A 75 -21.97 1.35 8.05
CA PHE A 75 -21.62 2.18 9.20
C PHE A 75 -21.21 1.34 10.41
N VAL A 76 -21.97 0.30 10.73
CA VAL A 76 -21.64 -0.63 11.82
C VAL A 76 -20.29 -1.29 11.56
N PHE A 77 -20.08 -1.79 10.36
CA PHE A 77 -18.82 -2.40 9.95
C PHE A 77 -17.62 -1.43 10.10
N SER A 78 -17.76 -0.19 9.61
CA SER A 78 -16.68 0.77 9.57
C SER A 78 -16.40 1.43 10.93
N PHE A 79 -17.41 1.75 11.73
CA PHE A 79 -17.23 2.49 12.97
C PHE A 79 -17.19 1.60 14.21
N ILE A 80 -17.95 0.51 14.22
CA ILE A 80 -18.01 -0.42 15.36
C ILE A 80 -17.06 -1.60 15.12
N GLY A 81 -16.96 -2.10 13.89
CA GLY A 81 -16.12 -3.24 13.55
C GLY A 81 -14.67 -3.07 14.00
N GLY A 82 -14.05 -1.92 13.74
CA GLY A 82 -12.71 -1.61 14.18
C GLY A 82 -12.49 -1.60 15.70
N LEU A 83 -13.56 -1.35 16.49
CA LEU A 83 -13.49 -1.42 17.95
C LEU A 83 -13.62 -2.86 18.48
N VAL A 84 -14.22 -3.75 17.71
CA VAL A 84 -14.41 -5.17 18.05
C VAL A 84 -13.25 -6.02 17.49
N SER A 85 -12.52 -5.52 16.50
CA SER A 85 -11.34 -6.19 15.96
C SER A 85 -10.32 -6.46 17.08
N PRO A 86 -9.75 -7.67 17.14
CA PRO A 86 -8.68 -7.98 18.08
C PRO A 86 -7.36 -7.25 17.74
N TYR A 87 -7.27 -6.65 16.55
CA TYR A 87 -6.07 -6.01 16.03
C TYR A 87 -6.21 -4.50 15.96
N GLY A 88 -5.10 -3.78 16.25
CA GLY A 88 -5.03 -2.33 16.12
C GLY A 88 -4.92 -1.87 14.66
N GLN A 89 -5.25 -0.60 14.43
CA GLN A 89 -5.15 0.01 13.09
C GLN A 89 -3.71 0.00 12.56
N ASP A 90 -2.74 0.19 13.45
CA ASP A 90 -1.31 0.37 13.12
C ASP A 90 -0.48 -0.85 13.55
N GLN A 91 -1.11 -2.01 13.69
CA GLN A 91 -0.45 -3.23 14.11
C GLN A 91 0.12 -3.99 12.92
N PHE A 92 1.45 -4.17 12.95
CA PHE A 92 2.19 -4.96 11.97
C PHE A 92 2.38 -6.38 12.45
N PHE A 93 2.33 -7.32 11.51
CA PHE A 93 2.64 -8.72 11.77
C PHE A 93 3.91 -9.11 11.02
N TYR A 94 4.71 -9.94 11.67
CA TYR A 94 6.00 -10.37 11.17
C TYR A 94 6.03 -11.88 11.03
N THR A 95 6.80 -12.34 10.06
CA THR A 95 7.12 -13.75 9.88
C THR A 95 8.63 -13.91 9.73
N ASP A 96 9.15 -14.97 10.35
CA ASP A 96 10.57 -15.30 10.20
C ASP A 96 10.74 -16.11 8.92
N LYS A 97 11.48 -15.56 7.95
CA LYS A 97 11.83 -16.26 6.70
C LYS A 97 13.31 -16.57 6.71
N THR A 98 13.63 -17.84 6.53
CA THR A 98 15.00 -18.26 6.30
C THR A 98 15.37 -17.91 4.86
N ILE A 99 16.36 -17.04 4.70
CA ILE A 99 16.85 -16.58 3.41
C ILE A 99 18.27 -17.12 3.23
N ARG A 100 18.54 -17.75 2.08
CA ARG A 100 19.89 -18.15 1.67
C ARG A 100 20.56 -16.96 1.01
N LYS A 101 21.49 -16.32 1.72
CA LYS A 101 22.31 -15.23 1.17
C LYS A 101 23.65 -15.80 0.69
N SER A 102 24.11 -15.30 -0.44
CA SER A 102 25.46 -15.60 -0.93
C SER A 102 26.47 -14.91 -0.02
N PHE A 103 27.33 -15.71 0.63
CA PHE A 103 28.31 -15.26 1.61
C PHE A 103 29.71 -15.12 0.98
N GLY A 104 30.06 -16.06 0.10
CA GLY A 104 31.38 -16.08 -0.52
C GLY A 104 31.46 -17.01 -1.73
N GLU A 105 32.63 -17.08 -2.29
CA GLU A 105 32.97 -17.96 -3.42
C GLU A 105 34.33 -18.61 -3.17
N ALA A 106 34.45 -19.91 -3.50
CA ALA A 106 35.71 -20.62 -3.52
C ALA A 106 35.95 -21.17 -4.91
N LYS A 107 37.07 -20.78 -5.51
CA LYS A 107 37.44 -21.20 -6.86
C LYS A 107 38.82 -21.82 -6.88
N GLU A 108 38.94 -23.02 -7.47
CA GLU A 108 40.25 -23.63 -7.72
C GLU A 108 40.97 -22.89 -8.85
N ASN A 109 42.19 -22.46 -8.58
CA ASN A 109 43.01 -21.81 -9.59
C ASN A 109 43.71 -22.86 -10.47
N THR A 110 43.21 -23.04 -11.68
CA THR A 110 43.72 -24.00 -12.65
C THR A 110 44.74 -23.37 -13.60
N GLU A 111 44.79 -22.02 -13.65
CA GLU A 111 45.67 -21.27 -14.55
C GLU A 111 46.84 -20.65 -13.81
N PHE A 112 47.95 -20.37 -14.53
CA PHE A 112 49.08 -19.66 -13.95
C PHE A 112 48.72 -18.21 -13.66
N ARG A 113 48.99 -17.77 -12.42
CA ARG A 113 48.95 -16.38 -11.98
C ARG A 113 50.35 -15.80 -11.98
N TYR A 114 50.44 -14.51 -12.32
CA TYR A 114 51.70 -13.84 -12.53
C TYR A 114 51.94 -12.82 -11.44
N GLY A 115 53.07 -12.90 -10.74
CA GLY A 115 53.60 -11.83 -9.92
C GLY A 115 54.61 -11.01 -10.70
N SER A 116 54.58 -9.68 -10.57
CA SER A 116 55.51 -8.77 -11.23
C SER A 116 56.29 -7.95 -10.20
N ASN A 117 57.59 -7.84 -10.37
CA ASN A 117 58.46 -6.93 -9.65
C ASN A 117 58.59 -5.57 -10.34
N SER A 118 58.24 -5.50 -11.63
CA SER A 118 58.29 -4.30 -12.44
C SER A 118 57.18 -4.31 -13.49
N ASP A 119 56.20 -3.47 -13.34
CA ASP A 119 55.10 -3.35 -14.27
C ASP A 119 55.55 -2.82 -15.65
N GLU A 120 56.65 -2.10 -15.72
CA GLU A 120 57.23 -1.64 -16.98
C GLU A 120 57.83 -2.79 -17.80
N LEU A 121 58.54 -3.68 -17.14
CA LEU A 121 59.20 -4.81 -17.83
C LEU A 121 58.30 -6.04 -17.94
N PHE A 122 57.45 -6.30 -16.95
CA PHE A 122 56.59 -7.47 -16.91
C PHE A 122 55.09 -7.11 -16.63
N GLY A 123 54.57 -6.16 -17.41
CA GLY A 123 53.16 -5.77 -17.38
C GLY A 123 52.24 -6.78 -18.06
N LEU A 124 50.94 -6.55 -18.08
CA LEU A 124 49.89 -7.46 -18.54
C LEU A 124 50.14 -8.07 -19.92
N THR A 125 50.71 -7.30 -20.87
CA THR A 125 51.00 -7.80 -22.22
C THR A 125 52.16 -8.80 -22.22
N ALA A 126 53.22 -8.57 -21.45
CA ALA A 126 54.33 -9.48 -21.27
C ALA A 126 53.88 -10.78 -20.57
N GLN A 127 53.03 -10.66 -19.55
CA GLN A 127 52.38 -11.79 -18.84
C GLN A 127 51.55 -12.65 -19.80
N ALA A 128 50.75 -12.02 -20.70
CA ALA A 128 50.01 -12.76 -21.73
C ALA A 128 50.93 -13.53 -22.72
N LYS A 129 52.10 -12.94 -23.07
CA LYS A 129 53.10 -13.63 -23.88
C LYS A 129 53.75 -14.78 -23.11
N ALA A 130 54.06 -14.60 -21.83
CA ALA A 130 54.58 -15.66 -20.98
C ALA A 130 53.59 -16.84 -20.89
N MET A 131 52.28 -16.54 -20.73
CA MET A 131 51.23 -17.55 -20.73
C MET A 131 51.23 -18.39 -22.02
N LEU A 132 51.26 -17.73 -23.17
CA LEU A 132 51.30 -18.42 -24.46
C LEU A 132 52.58 -19.28 -24.61
N ALA A 133 53.70 -18.77 -24.13
CA ALA A 133 54.98 -19.51 -24.20
C ALA A 133 54.94 -20.75 -23.27
N ILE A 134 54.42 -20.63 -22.05
CA ILE A 134 54.22 -21.77 -21.13
C ILE A 134 53.29 -22.81 -21.74
N GLN A 135 52.16 -22.40 -22.31
CA GLN A 135 51.21 -23.30 -22.99
C GLN A 135 51.84 -24.02 -24.20
N GLN A 136 52.80 -23.38 -24.88
CA GLN A 136 53.52 -23.95 -26.02
C GLN A 136 54.72 -24.75 -25.59
N GLY A 137 55.02 -24.86 -24.30
CA GLY A 137 56.22 -25.56 -23.79
C GLY A 137 57.56 -24.90 -24.20
N LYS A 138 57.54 -23.56 -24.36
CA LYS A 138 58.74 -22.78 -24.69
C LYS A 138 59.36 -22.21 -23.42
N ASP A 139 60.72 -22.26 -23.38
CA ASP A 139 61.48 -21.72 -22.23
C ASP A 139 61.85 -20.23 -22.39
N SER A 140 61.51 -19.59 -23.53
CA SER A 140 61.79 -18.18 -23.78
C SER A 140 60.81 -17.56 -24.78
N PHE A 141 60.63 -16.23 -24.69
CA PHE A 141 59.91 -15.43 -25.67
C PHE A 141 60.51 -14.03 -25.78
N ASN A 142 60.30 -13.38 -26.95
CA ASN A 142 60.74 -12.01 -27.18
C ASN A 142 59.53 -11.06 -27.17
N PHE A 143 59.66 -9.95 -26.47
CA PHE A 143 58.63 -8.90 -26.43
C PHE A 143 59.30 -7.53 -26.24
N SER A 144 58.92 -6.49 -27.00
CA SER A 144 59.40 -5.10 -26.91
C SER A 144 60.94 -4.98 -26.93
N ASN A 145 61.63 -5.72 -27.76
CA ASN A 145 63.12 -5.81 -27.89
C ASN A 145 63.84 -6.42 -26.67
N HIS A 146 63.12 -7.01 -25.73
CA HIS A 146 63.67 -7.73 -24.60
C HIS A 146 63.53 -9.25 -24.80
N ASN A 147 64.48 -9.97 -24.27
CA ASN A 147 64.48 -11.45 -24.28
C ASN A 147 64.05 -11.93 -22.86
N TYR A 148 62.93 -12.62 -22.81
CA TYR A 148 62.39 -13.23 -21.58
C TYR A 148 62.74 -14.70 -21.55
N THR A 149 63.31 -15.15 -20.44
CA THR A 149 63.61 -16.57 -20.17
C THR A 149 62.76 -17.05 -19.02
N MET A 150 62.20 -18.24 -19.11
CA MET A 150 61.37 -18.89 -18.15
C MET A 150 62.02 -20.12 -17.60
N ASN A 151 62.37 -20.10 -16.33
CA ASN A 151 63.02 -21.25 -15.68
C ASN A 151 61.96 -21.97 -14.80
N LYS A 152 61.75 -23.26 -15.04
CA LYS A 152 60.88 -24.10 -14.27
C LYS A 152 61.50 -24.37 -12.90
N VAL A 153 60.77 -24.02 -11.80
CA VAL A 153 61.19 -24.19 -10.40
C VAL A 153 60.31 -25.25 -9.73
N GLY A 154 59.81 -26.17 -10.31
CA GLY A 154 58.86 -27.17 -9.85
C GLY A 154 57.88 -27.48 -10.96
N ASP A 155 56.91 -28.33 -10.71
CA ASP A 155 55.96 -28.71 -11.78
C ASP A 155 54.97 -27.59 -12.15
N GLU A 156 54.68 -26.69 -11.23
CA GLU A 156 53.62 -25.69 -11.38
C GLU A 156 54.07 -24.25 -11.08
N MET A 157 55.40 -24.00 -11.12
CA MET A 157 56.00 -22.69 -10.94
C MET A 157 57.12 -22.40 -11.96
N PHE A 158 57.11 -21.17 -12.47
CA PHE A 158 58.16 -20.64 -13.35
C PHE A 158 58.70 -19.31 -12.83
N THR A 159 59.99 -19.14 -12.82
CA THR A 159 60.64 -17.85 -12.64
C THR A 159 60.85 -17.20 -14.01
N ILE A 160 60.52 -15.91 -14.12
CA ILE A 160 60.59 -15.17 -15.37
C ILE A 160 61.64 -14.07 -15.24
N SER A 161 62.66 -14.12 -16.13
CA SER A 161 63.73 -13.13 -16.20
C SER A 161 63.70 -12.40 -17.53
N CYS A 162 63.97 -11.11 -17.52
CA CYS A 162 64.12 -10.25 -18.69
C CYS A 162 65.58 -9.83 -18.79
N ASP A 163 66.23 -10.17 -19.91
CA ASP A 163 67.65 -9.88 -20.15
C ASP A 163 68.59 -10.32 -19.00
N GLY A 164 68.25 -11.40 -18.33
CA GLY A 164 69.01 -11.97 -17.21
C GLY A 164 68.64 -11.43 -15.82
N VAL A 165 67.74 -10.46 -15.71
CA VAL A 165 67.24 -9.93 -14.45
C VAL A 165 65.86 -10.52 -14.17
N MET A 166 65.63 -11.01 -12.97
CA MET A 166 64.32 -11.53 -12.55
C MET A 166 63.29 -10.41 -12.50
N VAL A 167 62.18 -10.55 -13.23
CA VAL A 167 61.09 -9.56 -13.33
C VAL A 167 59.77 -10.06 -12.81
N GLY A 168 59.60 -11.38 -12.64
CA GLY A 168 58.36 -11.94 -12.15
C GLY A 168 58.36 -13.45 -12.02
N TYR A 169 57.24 -13.99 -11.67
CA TYR A 169 57.00 -15.43 -11.59
C TYR A 169 55.62 -15.80 -12.16
N ALA A 170 55.45 -17.06 -12.48
CA ALA A 170 54.13 -17.62 -12.78
C ALA A 170 53.92 -18.86 -11.92
N ALA A 171 52.87 -18.92 -11.15
CA ALA A 171 52.52 -20.05 -10.30
C ALA A 171 51.01 -20.32 -10.30
N LYS A 172 50.64 -21.58 -10.08
CA LYS A 172 49.21 -21.93 -9.89
C LYS A 172 48.79 -21.76 -8.44
N ASP A 173 49.68 -21.97 -7.51
CA ASP A 173 49.45 -21.75 -6.10
C ASP A 173 49.61 -20.26 -5.74
N MET A 174 48.90 -19.82 -4.74
CA MET A 174 48.85 -18.42 -4.30
C MET A 174 49.21 -18.31 -2.84
N VAL A 175 49.91 -17.24 -2.49
CA VAL A 175 50.16 -16.89 -1.10
C VAL A 175 49.07 -16.00 -0.59
N ASN A 176 48.48 -16.38 0.50
CA ASN A 176 47.42 -15.64 1.18
C ASN A 176 47.90 -15.13 2.55
N ALA A 177 47.60 -13.91 2.89
CA ALA A 177 47.87 -13.36 4.22
C ALA A 177 46.95 -13.99 5.25
N ASP A 178 47.44 -14.12 6.50
CA ASP A 178 46.66 -14.65 7.62
C ASP A 178 45.90 -13.56 8.34
N ALA A 179 46.21 -12.28 8.14
CA ALA A 179 45.52 -11.14 8.69
C ALA A 179 45.01 -10.17 7.61
N ALA A 180 43.86 -9.50 7.88
CA ALA A 180 43.20 -8.61 6.92
C ALA A 180 44.06 -7.41 6.48
N ASP A 181 44.84 -6.85 7.41
CA ASP A 181 45.64 -5.65 7.20
C ASP A 181 47.06 -5.94 6.62
N GLN A 182 47.38 -7.21 6.45
CA GLN A 182 48.72 -7.62 6.10
C GLN A 182 48.92 -7.58 4.57
N LYS A 183 49.95 -6.79 4.13
CA LYS A 183 50.37 -6.73 2.75
C LYS A 183 51.67 -7.55 2.59
N LEU A 184 51.58 -8.60 1.81
CA LEU A 184 52.75 -9.43 1.49
C LEU A 184 53.58 -8.79 0.36
N SER A 185 54.91 -8.74 0.54
CA SER A 185 55.82 -8.19 -0.46
C SER A 185 55.95 -9.14 -1.68
N PHE A 186 56.38 -8.62 -2.81
CA PHE A 186 56.71 -9.46 -3.99
C PHE A 186 57.78 -10.51 -3.65
N GLU A 187 58.81 -10.07 -2.92
CA GLU A 187 59.93 -10.96 -2.52
C GLU A 187 59.43 -12.10 -1.64
N PHE A 188 58.56 -11.76 -0.63
CA PHE A 188 57.94 -12.77 0.22
C PHE A 188 57.14 -13.80 -0.61
N ASN A 189 56.27 -13.34 -1.50
CA ASN A 189 55.41 -14.20 -2.32
C ASN A 189 56.27 -15.13 -3.22
N TYR A 190 57.31 -14.57 -3.83
CA TYR A 190 58.19 -15.33 -4.70
C TYR A 190 58.96 -16.39 -3.93
N GLN A 191 59.62 -16.05 -2.81
CA GLN A 191 60.41 -16.97 -2.01
C GLN A 191 59.53 -18.06 -1.37
N ALA A 192 58.35 -17.71 -0.85
CA ALA A 192 57.40 -18.66 -0.31
C ALA A 192 56.95 -19.71 -1.34
N LEU A 193 56.55 -19.26 -2.54
CA LEU A 193 56.15 -20.16 -3.62
C LEU A 193 57.33 -21.01 -4.14
N THR A 194 58.53 -20.45 -4.19
CA THR A 194 59.74 -21.16 -4.57
C THR A 194 60.08 -22.26 -3.54
N ALA A 195 60.05 -21.94 -2.27
CA ALA A 195 60.25 -22.89 -1.18
C ALA A 195 59.23 -24.02 -1.22
N TYR A 196 57.95 -23.67 -1.42
CA TYR A 196 56.88 -24.66 -1.54
C TYR A 196 57.04 -25.57 -2.73
N ALA A 197 57.37 -25.02 -3.92
CA ALA A 197 57.58 -25.80 -5.14
C ALA A 197 58.83 -26.72 -5.06
N THR A 198 59.84 -26.37 -4.26
CA THR A 198 61.07 -27.15 -4.06
C THR A 198 61.02 -28.06 -2.83
N GLY A 199 59.97 -28.01 -2.01
CA GLY A 199 59.83 -28.79 -0.78
C GLY A 199 60.77 -28.32 0.34
N ALA A 200 61.21 -27.06 0.33
CA ALA A 200 62.03 -26.47 1.42
C ALA A 200 61.18 -26.23 2.65
N LYS A 201 61.75 -26.45 3.84
CA LYS A 201 61.06 -26.28 5.13
C LYS A 201 61.16 -24.86 5.70
N GLU A 202 62.03 -24.03 5.14
CA GLU A 202 62.23 -22.65 5.54
C GLU A 202 62.65 -21.82 4.31
N PHE A 203 62.37 -20.50 4.37
CA PHE A 203 62.82 -19.55 3.36
C PHE A 203 63.10 -18.20 3.98
N THR A 204 63.90 -17.40 3.31
CA THR A 204 64.22 -16.03 3.77
C THR A 204 63.68 -15.03 2.75
N ALA A 205 62.91 -14.05 3.25
CA ALA A 205 62.39 -12.96 2.44
C ALA A 205 62.46 -11.66 3.24
N ASP A 206 62.76 -10.55 2.58
CA ASP A 206 62.90 -9.22 3.21
C ASP A 206 63.83 -9.20 4.47
N GLY A 207 64.84 -10.11 4.49
CA GLY A 207 65.78 -10.24 5.60
C GLY A 207 65.26 -11.02 6.82
N VAL A 208 64.08 -11.62 6.74
CA VAL A 208 63.43 -12.44 7.78
C VAL A 208 63.30 -13.87 7.33
N THR A 209 63.56 -14.84 8.22
CA THR A 209 63.42 -16.27 7.95
C THR A 209 62.09 -16.78 8.45
N TYR A 210 61.35 -17.48 7.59
CA TYR A 210 60.04 -18.05 7.84
C TYR A 210 60.10 -19.56 7.76
N ALA A 211 59.34 -20.24 8.59
CA ALA A 211 59.18 -21.69 8.49
C ALA A 211 57.99 -22.03 7.57
N LEU A 212 58.13 -23.05 6.76
CA LEU A 212 57.12 -23.53 5.84
C LEU A 212 56.72 -24.97 6.14
N ALA A 213 55.45 -25.21 6.39
CA ALA A 213 54.89 -26.53 6.63
C ALA A 213 54.50 -27.22 5.31
N GLU A 214 54.38 -28.55 5.30
CA GLU A 214 54.03 -29.36 4.12
C GLU A 214 52.61 -29.04 3.59
N ASP A 215 51.71 -28.56 4.46
CA ASP A 215 50.35 -28.11 4.13
C ASP A 215 50.29 -26.70 3.53
N GLY A 216 51.45 -26.05 3.35
CA GLY A 216 51.54 -24.69 2.85
C GLY A 216 51.44 -23.59 3.92
N GLY A 217 51.33 -23.94 5.20
CA GLY A 217 51.33 -22.98 6.29
C GLY A 217 52.72 -22.29 6.44
N VAL A 218 52.74 -20.96 6.52
CA VAL A 218 53.96 -20.14 6.75
C VAL A 218 53.86 -19.52 8.13
N THR A 219 54.88 -19.77 8.96
CA THR A 219 54.96 -19.24 10.31
C THR A 219 56.20 -18.36 10.51
N LEU A 220 56.07 -17.32 11.35
CA LEU A 220 57.11 -16.47 11.83
C LEU A 220 57.23 -16.61 13.35
N ASP A 221 58.36 -17.02 13.86
CA ASP A 221 58.57 -17.24 15.30
C ASP A 221 57.53 -18.14 15.97
N GLY A 222 56.93 -19.07 15.18
CA GLY A 222 55.92 -19.98 15.66
C GLY A 222 54.48 -19.48 15.61
N ALA A 223 54.27 -18.24 15.16
CA ALA A 223 52.95 -17.67 14.92
C ALA A 223 52.58 -17.79 13.44
N ASP A 224 51.33 -18.05 13.12
CA ASP A 224 50.83 -18.08 11.75
C ASP A 224 51.00 -16.70 11.10
N TYR A 225 51.51 -16.68 9.88
CA TYR A 225 51.84 -15.46 9.15
C TYR A 225 51.16 -15.42 7.76
N ALA A 226 51.23 -16.51 7.01
CA ALA A 226 50.61 -16.64 5.70
C ALA A 226 50.40 -18.13 5.37
N TYR A 227 49.66 -18.41 4.32
CA TYR A 227 49.53 -19.78 3.83
C TYR A 227 49.48 -19.85 2.30
N ILE A 228 49.91 -20.95 1.74
CA ILE A 228 49.91 -21.20 0.31
C ILE A 228 48.73 -22.13 -0.02
N SER A 229 47.91 -21.72 -0.98
CA SER A 229 46.72 -22.47 -1.38
C SER A 229 46.48 -22.31 -2.88
N ARG A 230 45.94 -23.38 -3.49
CA ARG A 230 45.43 -23.36 -4.86
C ARG A 230 44.05 -22.76 -4.97
N TYR A 231 43.30 -22.68 -3.88
CA TYR A 231 41.96 -22.16 -3.85
C TYR A 231 41.95 -20.65 -3.51
N LEU A 232 41.25 -19.88 -4.35
CA LEU A 232 40.90 -18.51 -4.07
C LEU A 232 39.56 -18.52 -3.34
N VAL A 233 39.58 -18.20 -2.06
CA VAL A 233 38.35 -18.09 -1.24
C VAL A 233 38.14 -16.61 -0.88
N GLN A 234 37.02 -16.07 -1.33
CA GLN A 234 36.68 -14.65 -1.12
C GLN A 234 35.28 -14.52 -0.59
N ALA A 235 35.10 -13.63 0.40
CA ALA A 235 33.77 -13.20 0.80
C ALA A 235 33.19 -12.22 -0.25
N ILE A 236 31.86 -12.17 -0.37
CA ILE A 236 31.20 -11.20 -1.27
C ILE A 236 31.32 -9.79 -0.71
N SER A 237 31.19 -9.65 0.61
CA SER A 237 31.41 -8.36 1.26
C SER A 237 32.91 -8.12 1.45
N PRO A 238 33.45 -6.97 0.99
CA PRO A 238 34.87 -6.66 1.14
C PRO A 238 35.30 -6.46 2.60
N ASP A 239 34.36 -6.21 3.52
CA ASP A 239 34.61 -5.98 4.93
C ASP A 239 34.72 -7.28 5.74
N VAL A 240 34.46 -8.44 5.11
CA VAL A 240 34.54 -9.74 5.75
C VAL A 240 35.86 -10.41 5.44
N PHE A 241 36.70 -10.59 6.43
CA PHE A 241 37.92 -11.37 6.33
C PHE A 241 37.66 -12.82 6.74
N LEU A 242 37.95 -13.75 5.83
CA LEU A 242 37.81 -15.19 6.09
C LEU A 242 39.10 -15.73 6.70
N SER A 243 39.02 -16.20 7.94
CA SER A 243 40.15 -16.80 8.65
C SER A 243 40.69 -18.07 7.95
N ARG A 244 41.93 -18.44 8.22
CA ARG A 244 42.53 -19.67 7.70
C ARG A 244 41.72 -20.90 8.12
N ASP A 245 41.33 -20.98 9.38
CA ASP A 245 40.56 -22.11 9.89
C ASP A 245 39.21 -22.29 9.18
N PHE A 246 38.51 -21.17 8.88
CA PHE A 246 37.32 -21.20 8.04
C PHE A 246 37.59 -21.79 6.65
N LYS A 247 38.67 -21.33 5.99
CA LYS A 247 39.03 -21.77 4.64
C LYS A 247 39.44 -23.23 4.62
N ASP A 248 40.20 -23.70 5.61
CA ASP A 248 40.65 -25.09 5.72
C ASP A 248 39.44 -26.03 5.93
N LYS A 249 38.50 -25.64 6.79
CA LYS A 249 37.28 -26.39 7.02
C LYS A 249 36.39 -26.43 5.77
N LEU A 250 36.29 -25.28 5.07
CA LEU A 250 35.60 -25.17 3.80
C LEU A 250 36.19 -26.13 2.74
N LEU A 251 37.52 -26.11 2.57
CA LEU A 251 38.21 -26.96 1.57
C LEU A 251 38.11 -28.44 1.92
N ALA A 252 38.19 -28.80 3.19
CA ALA A 252 37.96 -30.16 3.68
C ALA A 252 36.52 -30.63 3.35
N THR A 253 35.55 -29.75 3.48
CA THR A 253 34.16 -30.01 3.13
C THR A 253 33.96 -30.16 1.62
N ILE A 254 34.58 -29.30 0.82
CA ILE A 254 34.56 -29.37 -0.66
C ILE A 254 35.16 -30.72 -1.13
N ALA A 255 36.25 -31.18 -0.53
CA ALA A 255 36.88 -32.45 -0.86
C ALA A 255 36.00 -33.67 -0.61
N THR A 256 35.04 -33.57 0.31
CA THR A 256 34.09 -34.64 0.65
C THR A 256 32.71 -34.46 0.03
N ALA A 257 32.51 -33.40 -0.75
CA ALA A 257 31.22 -33.05 -1.34
C ALA A 257 30.75 -34.11 -2.34
N GLN A 258 29.46 -34.43 -2.29
CA GLN A 258 28.79 -35.33 -3.23
C GLN A 258 27.78 -34.53 -4.08
N ASP A 259 27.72 -34.84 -5.38
CA ASP A 259 26.81 -34.21 -6.34
C ASP A 259 26.89 -32.65 -6.39
N GLY A 260 28.08 -32.08 -6.08
CA GLY A 260 28.29 -30.63 -6.11
C GLY A 260 27.57 -29.88 -4.98
N LYS A 261 27.22 -30.56 -3.88
CA LYS A 261 26.61 -29.95 -2.68
C LYS A 261 27.29 -30.47 -1.42
N ALA A 262 27.45 -29.60 -0.44
CA ALA A 262 27.93 -29.94 0.87
C ALA A 262 27.46 -28.89 1.88
N THR A 263 27.48 -29.21 3.15
CA THR A 263 27.17 -28.27 4.24
C THR A 263 28.23 -28.38 5.34
N PHE A 264 28.53 -27.29 5.99
CA PHE A 264 29.37 -27.28 7.19
C PHE A 264 28.92 -26.20 8.16
N THR A 265 29.21 -26.43 9.41
CA THR A 265 28.96 -25.44 10.48
C THR A 265 30.28 -24.82 10.91
N TYR A 266 30.30 -23.51 11.08
CA TYR A 266 31.47 -22.78 11.55
C TYR A 266 31.09 -21.83 12.68
N THR A 267 31.97 -21.75 13.68
CA THR A 267 31.76 -20.91 14.87
C THR A 267 32.89 -19.89 14.92
N ASP A 268 32.57 -18.63 14.60
CA ASP A 268 33.53 -17.54 14.67
C ASP A 268 32.78 -16.23 14.96
N GLU A 269 33.07 -15.63 16.10
CA GLU A 269 32.50 -14.35 16.52
C GLU A 269 32.90 -13.20 15.57
N SER A 270 34.06 -13.30 14.91
CA SER A 270 34.54 -12.28 13.96
C SER A 270 33.77 -12.25 12.64
N LEU A 271 33.06 -13.34 12.29
CA LEU A 271 32.22 -13.44 11.09
C LEU A 271 30.76 -13.03 11.32
N ILE A 272 30.40 -12.65 12.54
CA ILE A 272 29.13 -12.02 12.82
C ILE A 272 29.15 -10.67 12.12
N MET A 273 28.47 -10.58 10.97
CA MET A 273 28.27 -9.29 10.31
C MET A 273 27.49 -8.38 11.29
N ASN A 274 28.13 -7.42 11.87
CA ASN A 274 27.44 -6.26 12.39
C ASN A 274 26.76 -5.64 11.18
N GLU A 275 25.42 -5.75 11.08
CA GLU A 275 24.68 -4.93 10.12
C GLU A 275 25.11 -3.50 10.41
N PRO A 276 25.52 -2.71 9.40
CA PRO A 276 25.84 -1.33 9.63
C PRO A 276 24.63 -0.72 10.32
N GLU A 277 24.84 -0.11 11.49
CA GLU A 277 23.84 0.76 12.10
C GLU A 277 23.29 1.62 10.97
N GLN A 278 21.99 1.49 10.70
CA GLN A 278 21.33 2.35 9.72
C GLN A 278 21.48 3.77 10.28
N THR A 279 22.51 4.45 9.81
CA THR A 279 22.63 5.88 10.01
C THR A 279 21.35 6.51 9.49
N GLU A 280 20.73 7.37 10.27
CA GLU A 280 19.45 8.05 10.05
C GLU A 280 19.37 8.84 8.72
N ASP A 281 20.41 8.84 7.90
CA ASP A 281 20.52 9.52 6.61
C ASP A 281 20.71 8.51 5.45
N GLY A 282 19.69 7.68 5.20
CA GLY A 282 19.69 6.73 4.09
C GLY A 282 19.20 7.34 2.79
N GLU A 283 20.01 8.11 2.09
CA GLU A 283 19.86 8.32 0.65
C GLU A 283 20.44 7.11 -0.09
N ASN A 284 19.58 6.19 -0.52
CA ASN A 284 19.94 5.19 -1.51
C ASN A 284 19.96 5.83 -2.90
N ALA A 285 21.04 5.57 -3.66
CA ALA A 285 21.35 6.14 -4.96
C ALA A 285 20.36 5.81 -6.12
N ASP A 286 19.23 5.16 -5.84
CA ASP A 286 18.24 4.72 -6.82
C ASP A 286 16.85 5.36 -6.66
N GLY A 287 16.73 6.56 -6.12
CA GLY A 287 15.52 7.40 -6.27
C GLY A 287 14.18 6.80 -5.82
N GLN A 288 14.16 5.65 -5.16
CA GLN A 288 12.97 5.09 -4.52
C GLN A 288 13.07 5.28 -3.00
N THR A 289 12.53 6.38 -2.54
CA THR A 289 12.35 6.67 -1.12
C THR A 289 11.37 5.66 -0.51
N SER A 290 11.87 4.61 0.08
CA SER A 290 11.14 3.88 1.12
C SER A 290 11.42 4.53 2.47
N GLY A 291 11.03 5.80 2.59
CA GLY A 291 11.10 6.52 3.85
C GLY A 291 9.81 6.32 4.64
N ILE A 292 9.70 5.24 5.39
CA ILE A 292 8.74 5.12 6.48
C ILE A 292 9.52 4.71 7.71
N ASN A 293 10.12 5.70 8.36
CA ASN A 293 10.52 5.58 9.76
C ASN A 293 9.25 5.73 10.61
N THR A 294 8.43 4.69 10.66
CA THR A 294 7.53 4.49 11.78
C THR A 294 8.16 3.40 12.63
N GLU A 295 9.00 3.81 13.56
CA GLU A 295 9.30 2.95 14.69
C GLU A 295 7.96 2.56 15.32
N ASP A 296 7.53 1.32 15.10
CA ASP A 296 6.48 0.74 15.92
C ASP A 296 7.03 0.66 17.34
N PRO A 297 6.53 1.46 18.31
CA PRO A 297 7.00 1.42 19.68
C PRO A 297 6.76 0.05 20.36
N ASN A 298 5.98 -0.82 19.72
CA ASN A 298 5.72 -2.21 20.08
C ASN A 298 6.44 -3.21 19.17
N ALA A 299 7.23 -2.75 18.18
CA ALA A 299 8.10 -3.68 17.50
C ALA A 299 8.96 -4.35 18.58
N PRO A 300 8.85 -5.67 18.79
CA PRO A 300 9.74 -6.32 19.73
C PRO A 300 11.14 -5.99 19.24
N LYS A 301 11.91 -5.31 20.10
CA LYS A 301 13.34 -5.11 19.86
C LYS A 301 13.85 -6.46 19.38
N GLN A 302 14.52 -6.47 18.26
CA GLN A 302 15.14 -7.65 17.72
C GLN A 302 15.93 -8.24 18.89
N ASP A 303 15.37 -9.26 19.53
CA ASP A 303 16.15 -10.03 20.48
C ASP A 303 17.23 -10.66 19.63
N ASP A 304 18.43 -10.06 19.69
CA ASP A 304 19.69 -10.56 19.12
C ASP A 304 20.12 -11.89 19.77
N THR A 305 19.17 -12.65 20.30
CA THR A 305 19.40 -13.99 20.83
C THR A 305 19.68 -15.05 19.76
N SER A 306 19.69 -14.68 18.47
CA SER A 306 20.24 -15.53 17.40
C SER A 306 21.73 -15.24 17.12
N ASN A 307 22.41 -14.49 17.94
CA ASN A 307 23.88 -14.39 17.98
C ASN A 307 24.48 -15.68 18.55
N THR A 308 24.07 -16.83 18.03
CA THR A 308 24.88 -18.04 18.16
C THR A 308 26.06 -17.84 17.23
N ALA A 309 27.26 -17.80 17.81
CA ALA A 309 28.54 -17.73 17.10
C ALA A 309 28.74 -18.86 16.07
N THR A 310 27.76 -19.76 15.92
CA THR A 310 27.78 -20.92 15.02
C THR A 310 26.78 -20.69 13.88
N ALA A 311 27.30 -20.58 12.67
CA ALA A 311 26.51 -20.47 11.44
C ALA A 311 26.63 -21.74 10.58
N GLU A 312 25.54 -22.09 9.91
CA GLU A 312 25.52 -23.17 8.93
C GLU A 312 25.72 -22.57 7.52
N TYR A 313 26.63 -23.17 6.77
CA TYR A 313 26.99 -22.77 5.41
C TYR A 313 26.68 -23.90 4.45
N ASP A 314 25.91 -23.58 3.42
CA ASP A 314 25.65 -24.47 2.29
C ASP A 314 26.64 -24.18 1.16
N LEU A 315 27.21 -25.21 0.60
CA LEU A 315 28.10 -25.15 -0.56
C LEU A 315 27.39 -25.69 -1.80
N GLU A 316 27.40 -24.92 -2.86
CA GLU A 316 26.82 -25.32 -4.14
C GLU A 316 27.77 -25.07 -5.29
N PHE A 317 28.14 -26.13 -6.03
CA PHE A 317 29.03 -26.02 -7.16
C PHE A 317 28.34 -25.43 -8.38
N LYS A 318 28.89 -24.34 -8.90
CA LYS A 318 28.44 -23.66 -10.12
C LYS A 318 29.28 -24.06 -11.30
N ALA A 319 28.79 -24.97 -12.13
CA ALA A 319 29.53 -25.43 -13.32
C ALA A 319 29.85 -24.32 -14.33
N ALA A 320 29.02 -23.28 -14.41
CA ALA A 320 29.22 -22.15 -15.32
C ALA A 320 30.47 -21.31 -15.00
N THR A 321 30.79 -21.14 -13.69
CA THR A 321 31.96 -20.37 -13.22
C THR A 321 33.09 -21.24 -12.74
N ASN A 322 32.88 -22.55 -12.70
CA ASN A 322 33.81 -23.55 -12.13
C ASN A 322 34.21 -23.14 -10.69
N SER A 323 33.22 -22.80 -9.87
CA SER A 323 33.44 -22.32 -8.52
C SER A 323 32.36 -22.84 -7.55
N TRP A 324 32.72 -22.89 -6.27
CA TRP A 324 31.82 -23.20 -5.19
C TRP A 324 31.24 -21.93 -4.62
N GLN A 325 29.93 -21.80 -4.65
CA GLN A 325 29.21 -20.71 -4.00
C GLN A 325 28.97 -21.09 -2.54
N ILE A 326 29.32 -20.20 -1.63
CA ILE A 326 29.09 -20.33 -0.20
C ILE A 326 27.82 -19.55 0.13
N LEU A 327 26.80 -20.24 0.62
CA LEU A 327 25.51 -19.68 1.01
C LEU A 327 25.38 -19.77 2.52
N GLN A 328 24.95 -18.69 3.16
CA GLN A 328 24.62 -18.68 4.58
C GLN A 328 23.11 -18.62 4.74
N GLU A 329 22.54 -19.52 5.52
CA GLU A 329 21.14 -19.42 5.95
C GLU A 329 21.05 -18.39 7.09
N LYS A 330 20.35 -17.29 6.82
CA LYS A 330 20.05 -16.28 7.82
C LYS A 330 18.54 -16.19 8.00
N SER A 331 18.08 -16.38 9.22
CA SER A 331 16.69 -16.07 9.56
C SER A 331 16.53 -14.56 9.60
N SER A 332 15.64 -14.04 8.76
CA SER A 332 15.32 -12.61 8.71
C SER A 332 13.86 -12.42 9.04
N ARG A 333 13.60 -11.59 10.04
CA ARG A 333 12.26 -11.18 10.41
C ARG A 333 11.75 -10.17 9.39
N GLN A 334 10.70 -10.52 8.68
CA GLN A 334 10.09 -9.68 7.64
C GLN A 334 8.63 -9.45 7.94
N TYR A 335 8.06 -8.36 7.40
CA TYR A 335 6.62 -8.17 7.42
C TYR A 335 5.92 -9.37 6.80
N ASP A 336 4.84 -9.84 7.43
CA ASP A 336 4.01 -10.92 6.90
C ASP A 336 3.14 -10.41 5.74
N GLN A 337 3.80 -10.07 4.63
CA GLN A 337 3.19 -9.45 3.46
C GLN A 337 2.34 -10.44 2.69
N TYR A 338 1.11 -10.04 2.36
CA TYR A 338 0.20 -10.79 1.50
C TYR A 338 -0.04 -12.24 1.95
N SER A 339 -0.03 -12.47 3.26
CA SER A 339 -0.38 -13.78 3.82
C SER A 339 -1.83 -14.13 3.44
N PHE A 340 -2.04 -15.36 2.96
CA PHE A 340 -3.38 -15.80 2.57
C PHE A 340 -4.33 -15.86 3.77
N PRO A 341 -5.66 -15.75 3.54
CA PRO A 341 -6.68 -15.91 4.57
C PRO A 341 -6.45 -17.15 5.44
N ASN A 342 -6.38 -16.95 6.75
CA ASN A 342 -6.11 -17.99 7.73
C ASN A 342 -6.91 -17.75 9.03
N MET A 343 -6.76 -18.62 10.03
CA MET A 343 -7.51 -18.52 11.30
C MET A 343 -7.16 -17.27 12.13
N LYS A 344 -5.96 -16.71 11.96
CA LYS A 344 -5.54 -15.46 12.61
C LYS A 344 -6.01 -14.25 11.82
N HIS A 345 -5.82 -14.28 10.51
CA HIS A 345 -6.16 -13.21 9.57
C HIS A 345 -7.21 -13.69 8.59
N TRP A 346 -8.48 -13.44 8.86
CA TRP A 346 -9.62 -13.97 8.08
C TRP A 346 -9.60 -13.56 6.61
N LEU A 347 -9.08 -12.36 6.33
CA LEU A 347 -8.85 -11.87 4.96
C LEU A 347 -7.37 -11.70 4.63
N GLY A 348 -6.48 -12.41 5.37
CA GLY A 348 -5.05 -12.31 5.16
C GLY A 348 -4.45 -10.98 5.62
N THR A 349 -3.25 -10.67 5.12
CA THR A 349 -2.52 -9.44 5.42
C THR A 349 -2.25 -8.63 4.15
N ASP A 350 -2.04 -7.33 4.30
CA ASP A 350 -1.70 -6.41 3.21
C ASP A 350 -0.19 -6.35 2.91
N MET A 351 0.22 -5.39 2.04
CA MET A 351 1.61 -5.18 1.68
C MET A 351 2.51 -4.77 2.87
N TYR A 352 1.94 -4.27 3.94
CA TYR A 352 2.66 -3.86 5.16
C TYR A 352 2.61 -4.92 6.26
N GLY A 353 1.99 -6.08 6.00
CA GLY A 353 1.78 -7.12 7.01
C GLY A 353 0.69 -6.76 8.03
N MET A 354 -0.24 -5.86 7.72
CA MET A 354 -1.38 -5.52 8.56
C MET A 354 -2.58 -6.39 8.26
N ASP A 355 -3.43 -6.65 9.26
CA ASP A 355 -4.66 -7.44 9.08
C ASP A 355 -5.64 -6.78 8.11
N MET A 356 -5.95 -7.48 7.03
CA MET A 356 -6.75 -6.95 5.92
C MET A 356 -8.19 -6.60 6.34
N LEU A 357 -8.82 -7.44 7.18
CA LEU A 357 -10.19 -7.18 7.66
C LEU A 357 -10.24 -5.89 8.50
N THR A 358 -9.28 -5.71 9.39
CA THR A 358 -9.14 -4.51 10.21
C THR A 358 -8.94 -3.27 9.33
N ARG A 359 -8.07 -3.36 8.33
CA ARG A 359 -7.85 -2.26 7.38
C ARG A 359 -9.09 -1.92 6.55
N LEU A 360 -9.92 -2.90 6.19
CA LEU A 360 -11.20 -2.63 5.52
C LEU A 360 -12.20 -1.89 6.41
N MET A 361 -12.23 -2.21 7.71
CA MET A 361 -13.08 -1.52 8.69
C MET A 361 -12.65 -0.05 8.87
N TYR A 362 -11.38 0.17 9.17
CA TYR A 362 -10.85 1.53 9.33
C TYR A 362 -10.84 2.31 8.00
N GLY A 363 -10.58 1.65 6.89
CA GLY A 363 -10.65 2.26 5.56
C GLY A 363 -12.05 2.76 5.21
N GLY A 364 -13.08 1.99 5.56
CA GLY A 364 -14.46 2.42 5.41
C GLY A 364 -14.80 3.63 6.27
N ARG A 365 -14.29 3.68 7.49
CA ARG A 365 -14.46 4.86 8.38
C ARG A 365 -13.88 6.12 7.73
N VAL A 366 -12.67 6.05 7.19
CA VAL A 366 -12.01 7.18 6.52
C VAL A 366 -12.77 7.60 5.26
N SER A 367 -13.10 6.66 4.36
CA SER A 367 -13.83 6.96 3.11
C SER A 367 -15.20 7.57 3.37
N LEU A 368 -15.95 7.07 4.35
CA LEU A 368 -17.25 7.64 4.74
C LEU A 368 -17.11 9.03 5.35
N LEU A 369 -16.14 9.24 6.26
CA LEU A 369 -15.90 10.56 6.86
C LEU A 369 -15.53 11.60 5.81
N ILE A 370 -14.66 11.27 4.87
CA ILE A 370 -14.30 12.16 3.76
C ILE A 370 -15.56 12.52 2.96
N GLY A 371 -16.35 11.51 2.57
CA GLY A 371 -17.60 11.75 1.83
C GLY A 371 -18.53 12.73 2.53
N PHE A 372 -18.80 12.54 3.84
CA PHE A 372 -19.68 13.42 4.60
C PHE A 372 -19.12 14.82 4.77
N ILE A 373 -17.85 14.98 5.10
CA ILE A 373 -17.24 16.30 5.30
C ILE A 373 -17.24 17.08 3.99
N VAL A 374 -16.88 16.45 2.88
CA VAL A 374 -16.88 17.08 1.55
C VAL A 374 -18.27 17.57 1.18
N ILE A 375 -19.32 16.72 1.30
CA ILE A 375 -20.69 17.12 0.94
C ILE A 375 -21.24 18.22 1.84
N ILE A 376 -20.84 18.26 3.13
CA ILE A 376 -21.20 19.35 4.04
C ILE A 376 -20.57 20.65 3.55
N ILE A 377 -19.30 20.66 3.19
CA ILE A 377 -18.59 21.85 2.68
C ILE A 377 -19.26 22.33 1.39
N GLU A 378 -19.50 21.43 0.42
CA GLU A 378 -20.20 21.75 -0.84
C GLU A 378 -21.58 22.36 -0.58
N THR A 379 -22.33 21.76 0.36
CA THR A 379 -23.69 22.19 0.69
C THR A 379 -23.69 23.57 1.34
N VAL A 380 -22.83 23.79 2.32
CA VAL A 380 -22.76 25.08 3.03
C VAL A 380 -22.41 26.21 2.06
N ILE A 381 -21.36 26.03 1.26
CA ILE A 381 -20.94 27.03 0.28
C ILE A 381 -22.01 27.22 -0.79
N GLY A 382 -22.56 26.13 -1.32
CA GLY A 382 -23.59 26.14 -2.35
C GLY A 382 -24.89 26.81 -1.89
N VAL A 383 -25.35 26.56 -0.68
CA VAL A 383 -26.55 27.20 -0.09
C VAL A 383 -26.33 28.70 0.11
N ILE A 384 -25.16 29.11 0.59
CA ILE A 384 -24.86 30.53 0.82
C ILE A 384 -24.88 31.28 -0.52
N PHE A 385 -24.05 30.86 -1.49
CA PHE A 385 -23.92 31.57 -2.76
C PHE A 385 -25.17 31.40 -3.64
N GLY A 386 -25.77 30.22 -3.70
CA GLY A 386 -27.02 29.99 -4.41
C GLY A 386 -28.20 30.73 -3.80
N GLY A 387 -28.23 30.80 -2.46
CA GLY A 387 -29.24 31.56 -1.72
C GLY A 387 -29.19 33.06 -1.96
N ILE A 388 -28.01 33.65 -1.88
CA ILE A 388 -27.75 35.06 -2.17
C ILE A 388 -28.10 35.38 -3.62
N SER A 389 -27.60 34.58 -4.55
CA SER A 389 -27.82 34.74 -5.99
C SER A 389 -29.31 34.68 -6.35
N GLY A 390 -30.02 33.65 -5.89
CA GLY A 390 -31.45 33.48 -6.16
C GLY A 390 -32.36 34.53 -5.50
N TYR A 391 -31.97 35.00 -4.30
CA TYR A 391 -32.78 35.99 -3.58
C TYR A 391 -32.63 37.39 -4.14
N PHE A 392 -31.40 37.91 -4.30
CA PHE A 392 -31.15 39.29 -4.75
C PHE A 392 -31.38 39.48 -6.26
N GLY A 393 -31.01 38.48 -7.07
CA GLY A 393 -31.15 38.57 -8.52
C GLY A 393 -30.24 39.65 -9.15
N GLY A 394 -30.56 40.09 -10.37
CA GLY A 394 -29.91 41.18 -11.05
C GLY A 394 -28.39 41.07 -11.16
N TRP A 395 -27.66 42.12 -10.75
CA TRP A 395 -26.19 42.15 -10.83
C TRP A 395 -25.52 41.14 -9.90
N VAL A 396 -26.04 40.94 -8.68
CA VAL A 396 -25.52 39.98 -7.70
C VAL A 396 -25.59 38.56 -8.25
N ASP A 397 -26.73 38.21 -8.83
CA ASP A 397 -26.93 36.90 -9.47
C ASP A 397 -25.95 36.69 -10.63
N ASN A 398 -25.85 37.69 -11.50
CA ASN A 398 -24.92 37.65 -12.66
C ASN A 398 -23.46 37.45 -12.19
N LEU A 399 -23.01 38.17 -11.15
CA LEU A 399 -21.65 38.05 -10.64
C LEU A 399 -21.39 36.62 -10.06
N ILE A 400 -22.27 36.17 -9.20
CA ILE A 400 -22.13 34.85 -8.56
C ILE A 400 -22.17 33.74 -9.62
N MET A 401 -23.10 33.81 -10.57
CA MET A 401 -23.18 32.82 -11.64
C MET A 401 -21.95 32.83 -12.57
N ARG A 402 -21.30 33.98 -12.81
CA ARG A 402 -20.00 34.01 -13.53
C ARG A 402 -18.92 33.27 -12.74
N ILE A 403 -18.89 33.41 -11.42
CA ILE A 403 -17.95 32.63 -10.60
C ILE A 403 -18.28 31.13 -10.68
N VAL A 404 -19.54 30.74 -10.57
CA VAL A 404 -20.00 29.35 -10.74
C VAL A 404 -19.61 28.81 -12.12
N ASP A 405 -19.78 29.60 -13.20
CA ASP A 405 -19.41 29.21 -14.56
C ASP A 405 -17.89 28.96 -14.68
N ILE A 406 -17.06 29.79 -14.04
CA ILE A 406 -15.60 29.61 -13.98
C ILE A 406 -15.28 28.25 -13.33
N PHE A 407 -15.90 27.92 -12.18
CA PHE A 407 -15.67 26.63 -11.52
C PHE A 407 -16.07 25.44 -12.39
N TYR A 408 -17.13 25.56 -13.19
CA TYR A 408 -17.51 24.52 -14.16
C TYR A 408 -16.53 24.37 -15.33
N CYS A 409 -15.85 25.44 -15.72
CA CYS A 409 -14.83 25.39 -16.78
C CYS A 409 -13.50 24.79 -16.31
N ILE A 410 -13.24 24.79 -15.00
CA ILE A 410 -12.01 24.22 -14.42
C ILE A 410 -12.11 22.69 -14.44
N PRO A 411 -11.22 21.98 -15.15
CA PRO A 411 -11.20 20.52 -15.09
C PRO A 411 -10.71 20.06 -13.72
N SER A 412 -11.63 19.57 -12.89
CA SER A 412 -11.37 19.23 -11.49
C SER A 412 -10.24 18.20 -11.31
N MET A 413 -10.21 17.12 -12.13
CA MET A 413 -9.20 16.08 -12.01
C MET A 413 -7.76 16.59 -12.19
N PRO A 414 -7.40 17.33 -13.27
CA PRO A 414 -6.06 17.92 -13.38
C PRO A 414 -5.67 18.80 -12.20
N VAL A 415 -6.59 19.63 -11.70
CA VAL A 415 -6.30 20.48 -10.54
C VAL A 415 -5.98 19.66 -9.30
N ILE A 416 -6.77 18.63 -9.02
CA ILE A 416 -6.55 17.76 -7.86
C ILE A 416 -5.23 16.99 -8.00
N ILE A 417 -4.90 16.51 -9.22
CA ILE A 417 -3.63 15.83 -9.50
C ILE A 417 -2.43 16.76 -9.22
N ILE A 418 -2.48 17.99 -9.70
CA ILE A 418 -1.40 18.99 -9.48
C ILE A 418 -1.25 19.28 -7.99
N LEU A 419 -2.36 19.52 -7.27
CA LEU A 419 -2.33 19.80 -5.85
C LEU A 419 -1.88 18.58 -5.04
N GLY A 420 -2.30 17.37 -5.42
CA GLY A 420 -1.83 16.13 -4.83
C GLY A 420 -0.32 15.93 -5.00
N ALA A 421 0.19 16.15 -6.20
CA ALA A 421 1.63 16.08 -6.48
C ALA A 421 2.42 17.16 -5.72
N ALA A 422 1.87 18.37 -5.59
CA ALA A 422 2.49 19.43 -4.81
C ALA A 422 2.58 19.08 -3.31
N MET A 423 1.53 18.44 -2.76
CA MET A 423 1.53 17.94 -1.38
C MET A 423 2.57 16.82 -1.18
N ASP A 424 2.77 15.93 -2.18
CA ASP A 424 3.81 14.90 -2.15
C ASP A 424 5.20 15.52 -2.18
N ALA A 425 5.44 16.48 -3.09
CA ALA A 425 6.72 17.19 -3.18
C ALA A 425 7.07 17.96 -1.90
N SER A 426 6.05 18.48 -1.20
CA SER A 426 6.20 19.19 0.07
C SER A 426 6.25 18.27 1.29
N ARG A 427 6.19 16.96 1.13
CA ARG A 427 6.16 15.94 2.21
C ARG A 427 5.13 16.27 3.29
N VAL A 428 3.93 16.66 2.89
CA VAL A 428 2.85 17.03 3.81
C VAL A 428 2.45 15.81 4.64
N ASP A 429 2.31 16.00 5.96
CA ASP A 429 1.85 14.96 6.90
C ASP A 429 0.55 14.30 6.42
N PRO A 430 0.41 12.95 6.51
CA PRO A 430 -0.77 12.23 6.04
C PRO A 430 -2.10 12.73 6.61
N THR A 431 -2.13 13.17 7.87
CA THR A 431 -3.33 13.71 8.52
C THR A 431 -3.74 15.05 7.89
N ILE A 432 -2.77 15.96 7.74
CA ILE A 432 -2.99 17.27 7.14
C ILE A 432 -3.38 17.11 5.66
N ARG A 433 -2.74 16.19 4.94
CA ARG A 433 -3.07 15.84 3.57
C ARG A 433 -4.53 15.42 3.42
N MET A 434 -5.03 14.57 4.33
CA MET A 434 -6.43 14.14 4.33
C MET A 434 -7.38 15.33 4.50
N VAL A 435 -7.05 16.28 5.40
CA VAL A 435 -7.84 17.52 5.58
C VAL A 435 -7.82 18.38 4.30
N TYR A 436 -6.65 18.58 3.69
CA TYR A 436 -6.57 19.34 2.43
C TYR A 436 -7.35 18.67 1.30
N LEU A 437 -7.31 17.35 1.20
CA LEU A 437 -8.11 16.62 0.22
C LEU A 437 -9.60 16.92 0.38
N MET A 438 -10.13 16.87 1.62
CA MET A 438 -11.54 17.20 1.90
C MET A 438 -11.88 18.65 1.52
N LEU A 439 -11.00 19.61 1.86
CA LEU A 439 -11.21 21.01 1.52
C LEU A 439 -11.18 21.25 0.00
N ILE A 440 -10.24 20.66 -0.72
CA ILE A 440 -10.11 20.79 -2.17
C ILE A 440 -11.34 20.23 -2.87
N LEU A 441 -11.75 19.00 -2.51
CA LEU A 441 -12.94 18.35 -3.09
C LEU A 441 -14.19 19.18 -2.82
N GLY A 442 -14.42 19.61 -1.58
CA GLY A 442 -15.58 20.41 -1.20
C GLY A 442 -15.61 21.78 -1.86
N PHE A 443 -14.42 22.41 -2.02
CA PHE A 443 -14.32 23.70 -2.68
C PHE A 443 -14.48 23.62 -4.19
N LEU A 444 -14.22 22.50 -4.82
CA LEU A 444 -14.44 22.32 -6.26
C LEU A 444 -15.89 21.91 -6.58
N GLY A 445 -16.58 21.21 -5.68
CA GLY A 445 -17.91 20.63 -5.94
C GLY A 445 -19.10 21.57 -5.67
N TRP A 446 -18.94 22.67 -4.90
CA TRP A 446 -20.03 23.54 -4.45
C TRP A 446 -20.88 24.17 -5.56
N ALA A 447 -20.31 24.38 -6.76
CA ALA A 447 -20.94 25.08 -7.86
C ALA A 447 -22.25 24.41 -8.33
N GLY A 448 -22.31 23.06 -8.29
CA GLY A 448 -23.51 22.30 -8.61
C GLY A 448 -24.67 22.58 -7.67
N ILE A 449 -24.37 22.58 -6.37
CA ILE A 449 -25.37 22.85 -5.31
C ILE A 449 -25.82 24.31 -5.38
N ALA A 450 -24.90 25.27 -5.61
CA ALA A 450 -25.24 26.68 -5.75
C ALA A 450 -26.25 26.92 -6.88
N ARG A 451 -26.04 26.30 -8.04
CA ARG A 451 -26.96 26.44 -9.20
C ARG A 451 -28.33 25.84 -8.89
N LEU A 452 -28.38 24.69 -8.22
CA LEU A 452 -29.63 24.07 -7.80
C LEU A 452 -30.39 24.95 -6.81
N VAL A 453 -29.73 25.42 -5.75
CA VAL A 453 -30.33 26.28 -4.72
C VAL A 453 -30.84 27.58 -5.32
N ARG A 454 -30.04 28.23 -6.18
CA ARG A 454 -30.47 29.42 -6.91
C ARG A 454 -31.78 29.19 -7.68
N GLY A 455 -31.85 28.09 -8.45
CA GLY A 455 -33.05 27.77 -9.25
C GLY A 455 -34.29 27.58 -8.39
N GLN A 456 -34.16 26.90 -7.25
CA GLN A 456 -35.24 26.70 -6.29
C GLN A 456 -35.67 28.03 -5.64
N ILE A 457 -34.73 28.86 -5.19
CA ILE A 457 -35.01 30.13 -4.52
C ILE A 457 -35.66 31.14 -5.48
N LEU A 458 -35.25 31.19 -6.74
CA LEU A 458 -35.90 32.02 -7.76
C LEU A 458 -37.40 31.67 -7.89
N SER A 459 -37.72 30.38 -7.98
CA SER A 459 -39.12 29.92 -8.07
C SER A 459 -39.91 30.19 -6.76
N LEU A 460 -39.29 29.95 -5.60
CA LEU A 460 -39.95 30.16 -4.30
C LEU A 460 -40.14 31.63 -3.95
N ARG A 461 -39.27 32.51 -4.39
CA ARG A 461 -39.35 33.96 -4.16
C ARG A 461 -40.59 34.58 -4.80
N GLU A 462 -41.06 34.03 -5.94
CA GLU A 462 -42.24 34.54 -6.66
C GLU A 462 -43.57 34.03 -6.09
N GLN A 463 -43.55 33.20 -5.06
CA GLN A 463 -44.76 32.67 -4.43
C GLN A 463 -45.47 33.72 -3.58
N GLU A 464 -46.81 33.66 -3.49
CA GLU A 464 -47.66 34.60 -2.79
C GLU A 464 -47.30 34.79 -1.31
N TYR A 465 -46.87 33.71 -0.62
CA TYR A 465 -46.47 33.79 0.79
C TYR A 465 -45.21 34.65 0.99
N MET A 466 -44.34 34.73 -0.03
CA MET A 466 -43.16 35.58 0.04
C MET A 466 -43.51 37.06 -0.18
N ALA A 467 -44.46 37.36 -1.06
CA ALA A 467 -45.00 38.70 -1.22
C ALA A 467 -45.70 39.17 0.08
N ALA A 468 -46.46 38.30 0.73
CA ALA A 468 -47.06 38.58 2.03
C ALA A 468 -46.00 38.80 3.13
N ALA A 469 -44.95 38.00 3.19
CA ALA A 469 -43.85 38.17 4.14
C ALA A 469 -43.11 39.51 3.93
N GLU A 470 -42.99 39.97 2.70
CA GLU A 470 -42.42 41.27 2.36
C GLU A 470 -43.32 42.40 2.78
N ALA A 471 -44.63 42.32 2.49
CA ALA A 471 -45.62 43.29 2.91
C ALA A 471 -45.73 43.43 4.44
N CYS A 472 -45.51 42.33 5.18
CA CYS A 472 -45.44 42.35 6.65
C CYS A 472 -44.09 42.90 7.19
N GLY A 473 -43.20 43.39 6.36
CA GLY A 473 -41.92 44.00 6.75
C GLY A 473 -40.88 43.05 7.35
N LEU A 474 -40.97 41.74 7.07
CA LEU A 474 -39.97 40.78 7.53
C LEU A 474 -38.59 41.10 6.94
N SER A 475 -37.54 41.07 7.79
CA SER A 475 -36.16 41.29 7.35
C SER A 475 -35.72 40.25 6.31
N VAL A 476 -34.83 40.65 5.39
CA VAL A 476 -34.28 39.80 4.33
C VAL A 476 -33.72 38.50 4.87
N SER A 477 -32.88 38.56 5.93
CA SER A 477 -32.34 37.39 6.60
C SER A 477 -33.44 36.42 7.06
N ARG A 478 -34.51 36.95 7.67
CA ARG A 478 -35.62 36.11 8.15
C ARG A 478 -36.39 35.47 7.00
N ARG A 479 -36.56 36.19 5.87
CA ARG A 479 -37.17 35.66 4.64
C ARG A 479 -36.33 34.51 4.05
N ILE A 480 -35.03 34.68 3.96
CA ILE A 480 -34.11 33.64 3.42
C ILE A 480 -34.06 32.42 4.36
N PHE A 481 -33.63 32.61 5.63
CA PHE A 481 -33.33 31.48 6.51
C PHE A 481 -34.54 30.78 7.08
N LYS A 482 -35.67 31.50 7.28
CA LYS A 482 -36.85 30.92 7.93
C LYS A 482 -37.94 30.51 6.93
N HIS A 483 -37.95 31.09 5.73
CA HIS A 483 -38.99 30.82 4.74
C HIS A 483 -38.49 30.15 3.48
N LEU A 484 -37.37 30.58 2.90
CA LEU A 484 -36.88 30.03 1.63
C LEU A 484 -36.05 28.75 1.82
N ILE A 485 -34.99 28.82 2.63
CA ILE A 485 -34.09 27.68 2.83
C ILE A 485 -34.83 26.41 3.31
N PRO A 486 -35.74 26.45 4.30
CA PRO A 486 -36.45 25.24 4.72
C PRO A 486 -37.25 24.55 3.62
N ASN A 487 -37.72 25.32 2.62
CA ASN A 487 -38.44 24.77 1.48
C ASN A 487 -37.49 24.17 0.41
N VAL A 488 -36.22 24.56 0.42
CA VAL A 488 -35.17 23.98 -0.44
C VAL A 488 -34.55 22.71 0.16
N VAL A 489 -34.56 22.58 1.50
CA VAL A 489 -33.97 21.46 2.25
C VAL A 489 -34.38 20.08 1.72
N PRO A 490 -35.66 19.79 1.43
CA PRO A 490 -36.04 18.47 0.90
C PRO A 490 -35.27 18.09 -0.36
N GLN A 491 -35.12 19.00 -1.31
CA GLN A 491 -34.37 18.77 -2.53
C GLN A 491 -32.86 18.68 -2.28
N LEU A 492 -32.33 19.47 -1.32
CA LEU A 492 -30.94 19.40 -0.90
C LEU A 492 -30.59 18.03 -0.31
N ILE A 493 -31.42 17.49 0.59
CA ILE A 493 -31.19 16.18 1.20
C ILE A 493 -31.07 15.10 0.13
N VAL A 494 -31.95 15.09 -0.86
CA VAL A 494 -31.89 14.14 -1.98
C VAL A 494 -30.58 14.29 -2.75
N THR A 495 -30.27 15.53 -3.15
CA THR A 495 -29.07 15.79 -3.96
C THR A 495 -27.77 15.46 -3.20
N CYS A 496 -27.70 15.83 -1.92
CA CYS A 496 -26.55 15.53 -1.07
C CYS A 496 -26.39 14.03 -0.83
N THR A 497 -27.48 13.29 -0.63
CA THR A 497 -27.42 11.83 -0.44
C THR A 497 -26.87 11.13 -1.67
N MET A 498 -27.32 11.50 -2.87
CA MET A 498 -26.78 10.97 -4.12
C MET A 498 -25.33 11.46 -4.37
N GLY A 499 -25.03 12.71 -3.99
CA GLY A 499 -23.70 13.31 -4.07
C GLY A 499 -22.64 12.57 -3.24
N LEU A 500 -23.01 12.02 -2.08
CA LEU A 500 -22.11 11.22 -1.24
C LEU A 500 -21.47 10.05 -2.01
N GLY A 501 -22.27 9.32 -2.79
CA GLY A 501 -21.74 8.23 -3.62
C GLY A 501 -20.69 8.71 -4.63
N SER A 502 -20.95 9.86 -5.26
CA SER A 502 -20.02 10.45 -6.24
C SER A 502 -18.72 10.92 -5.58
N VAL A 503 -18.78 11.54 -4.41
CA VAL A 503 -17.61 11.99 -3.64
C VAL A 503 -16.76 10.80 -3.20
N ILE A 504 -17.37 9.71 -2.71
CA ILE A 504 -16.66 8.50 -2.30
C ILE A 504 -15.95 7.84 -3.49
N ILE A 505 -16.57 7.80 -4.67
CA ILE A 505 -15.91 7.32 -5.91
C ILE A 505 -14.73 8.22 -6.27
N MET A 506 -14.90 9.54 -6.16
CA MET A 506 -13.83 10.50 -6.46
C MET A 506 -12.64 10.32 -5.51
N GLU A 507 -12.88 10.20 -4.20
CA GLU A 507 -11.85 9.88 -3.19
C GLU A 507 -11.14 8.58 -3.55
N ALA A 508 -11.91 7.50 -3.81
CA ALA A 508 -11.35 6.21 -4.15
C ALA A 508 -10.48 6.26 -5.42
N THR A 509 -10.92 7.02 -6.44
CA THR A 509 -10.14 7.21 -7.67
C THR A 509 -8.82 7.93 -7.40
N LEU A 510 -8.84 8.99 -6.59
CA LEU A 510 -7.63 9.74 -6.22
C LEU A 510 -6.69 8.89 -5.38
N SER A 511 -7.21 8.13 -4.43
CA SER A 511 -6.45 7.21 -3.60
C SER A 511 -5.84 6.07 -4.44
N PHE A 512 -6.59 5.54 -5.42
CA PHE A 512 -6.09 4.56 -6.39
C PHE A 512 -4.92 5.10 -7.23
N LEU A 513 -4.97 6.37 -7.62
CA LEU A 513 -3.87 7.05 -8.32
C LEU A 513 -2.70 7.44 -7.38
N GLY A 514 -2.75 7.11 -6.11
CA GLY A 514 -1.75 7.45 -5.11
C GLY A 514 -1.78 8.90 -4.63
N LEU A 515 -2.78 9.68 -5.04
CA LEU A 515 -2.93 11.11 -4.73
C LEU A 515 -3.89 11.38 -3.56
N GLY A 516 -4.58 10.35 -3.08
CA GLY A 516 -5.54 10.43 -1.98
C GLY A 516 -4.94 10.23 -0.60
N VAL A 517 -5.61 9.37 0.17
CA VAL A 517 -5.21 9.00 1.54
C VAL A 517 -3.89 8.23 1.51
N LYS A 518 -2.95 8.62 2.36
CA LYS A 518 -1.63 7.99 2.48
C LYS A 518 -1.53 7.16 3.75
N PHE A 519 -0.60 6.22 3.73
CA PHE A 519 -0.18 5.48 4.92
C PHE A 519 0.14 6.46 6.08
N PRO A 520 -0.18 6.15 7.36
CA PRO A 520 -0.72 4.88 7.85
C PRO A 520 -2.23 4.69 7.66
N PHE A 521 -2.97 5.74 7.25
CA PHE A 521 -4.41 5.64 7.11
C PHE A 521 -4.82 4.72 5.97
N ALA A 522 -5.84 3.90 6.23
CA ALA A 522 -6.50 3.11 5.20
C ALA A 522 -7.70 3.87 4.64
N SER A 523 -7.96 3.74 3.34
CA SER A 523 -9.24 4.00 2.69
C SER A 523 -9.54 2.85 1.74
N TRP A 524 -10.80 2.64 1.36
CA TRP A 524 -11.09 1.58 0.38
C TRP A 524 -10.37 1.84 -0.95
N GLY A 525 -10.19 3.09 -1.33
CA GLY A 525 -9.47 3.48 -2.54
C GLY A 525 -7.98 3.14 -2.51
N ASN A 526 -7.28 3.43 -1.41
CA ASN A 526 -5.85 3.11 -1.33
C ASN A 526 -5.59 1.60 -1.17
N ILE A 527 -6.51 0.86 -0.54
CA ILE A 527 -6.44 -0.61 -0.50
C ILE A 527 -6.56 -1.18 -1.93
N ILE A 528 -7.49 -0.67 -2.73
CA ILE A 528 -7.63 -1.10 -4.13
C ILE A 528 -6.39 -0.73 -4.96
N SER A 529 -5.66 0.33 -4.62
CA SER A 529 -4.48 0.77 -5.38
C SER A 529 -3.35 -0.26 -5.45
N ASP A 530 -3.31 -1.23 -4.55
CA ASP A 530 -2.33 -2.33 -4.56
C ASP A 530 -2.41 -3.17 -5.85
N VAL A 531 -3.55 -3.15 -6.57
CA VAL A 531 -3.71 -3.83 -7.87
C VAL A 531 -2.89 -3.20 -9.02
N ASN A 532 -2.31 -2.02 -8.81
CA ASN A 532 -1.35 -1.45 -9.76
C ASN A 532 -0.14 -2.38 -9.96
N ASN A 533 0.14 -3.24 -8.96
CA ASN A 533 1.03 -4.38 -9.13
C ASN A 533 0.25 -5.55 -9.74
N THR A 534 0.60 -5.95 -10.97
CA THR A 534 -0.04 -7.04 -11.70
C THR A 534 -0.02 -8.37 -10.94
N HIS A 535 1.03 -8.62 -10.16
CA HIS A 535 1.12 -9.82 -9.33
C HIS A 535 0.07 -9.82 -8.21
N VAL A 536 -0.16 -8.68 -7.57
CA VAL A 536 -1.21 -8.52 -6.56
C VAL A 536 -2.59 -8.73 -7.18
N LEU A 537 -2.84 -8.12 -8.33
CA LEU A 537 -4.11 -8.26 -9.05
C LEU A 537 -4.47 -9.71 -9.35
N THR A 538 -3.49 -10.50 -9.81
CA THR A 538 -3.73 -11.88 -10.26
C THR A 538 -3.69 -12.92 -9.14
N THR A 539 -2.90 -12.68 -8.09
CA THR A 539 -2.65 -13.69 -7.06
C THR A 539 -3.43 -13.43 -5.78
N TYR A 540 -3.54 -12.17 -5.35
CA TYR A 540 -4.07 -11.81 -4.02
C TYR A 540 -5.46 -11.18 -4.10
N TRP A 541 -6.45 -11.92 -4.61
CA TRP A 541 -7.85 -11.47 -4.76
C TRP A 541 -8.47 -10.91 -3.47
N PHE A 542 -8.05 -11.41 -2.31
CA PHE A 542 -8.56 -11.02 -0.99
C PHE A 542 -8.16 -9.60 -0.56
N ILE A 543 -7.22 -8.96 -1.27
CA ILE A 543 -6.85 -7.56 -1.04
C ILE A 543 -7.90 -6.63 -1.65
N TRP A 544 -8.18 -6.75 -2.93
CA TRP A 544 -8.93 -5.75 -3.67
C TRP A 544 -10.42 -6.07 -3.85
N ILE A 545 -10.80 -7.36 -3.98
CA ILE A 545 -12.22 -7.73 -4.17
C ILE A 545 -13.08 -7.27 -2.99
N PRO A 546 -12.73 -7.54 -1.72
CA PRO A 546 -13.55 -7.10 -0.60
C PRO A 546 -13.68 -5.57 -0.55
N ALA A 547 -12.60 -4.82 -0.76
CA ALA A 547 -12.62 -3.35 -0.78
C ALA A 547 -13.51 -2.83 -1.92
N GLY A 548 -13.39 -3.40 -3.12
CA GLY A 548 -14.23 -3.06 -4.27
C GLY A 548 -15.72 -3.34 -4.03
N VAL A 549 -16.04 -4.48 -3.41
CA VAL A 549 -17.43 -4.84 -3.07
C VAL A 549 -18.00 -3.88 -2.03
N LEU A 550 -17.25 -3.55 -0.97
CA LEU A 550 -17.70 -2.59 0.05
C LEU A 550 -17.94 -1.20 -0.56
N LEU A 551 -17.06 -0.74 -1.42
CA LEU A 551 -17.22 0.53 -2.14
C LEU A 551 -18.45 0.51 -3.04
N LEU A 552 -18.64 -0.53 -3.84
CA LEU A 552 -19.79 -0.70 -4.73
C LEU A 552 -21.10 -0.69 -3.94
N LEU A 553 -21.18 -1.50 -2.87
CA LEU A 553 -22.37 -1.59 -2.02
C LEU A 553 -22.70 -0.26 -1.36
N THR A 554 -21.69 0.48 -0.91
CA THR A 554 -21.88 1.78 -0.27
C THR A 554 -22.46 2.81 -1.25
N VAL A 555 -21.89 2.89 -2.46
CA VAL A 555 -22.36 3.82 -3.50
C VAL A 555 -23.78 3.46 -3.96
N LEU A 556 -24.02 2.17 -4.19
CA LEU A 556 -25.35 1.68 -4.55
C LEU A 556 -26.39 2.03 -3.45
N ALA A 557 -26.02 1.83 -2.20
CA ALA A 557 -26.90 2.08 -1.07
C ALA A 557 -27.24 3.58 -0.92
N PHE A 558 -26.25 4.49 -1.10
CA PHE A 558 -26.52 5.93 -1.12
C PHE A 558 -27.45 6.34 -2.26
N ASN A 559 -27.30 5.76 -3.45
CA ASN A 559 -28.19 6.02 -4.58
C ASN A 559 -29.62 5.52 -4.30
N LEU A 560 -29.78 4.29 -3.78
CA LEU A 560 -31.09 3.73 -3.43
C LEU A 560 -31.80 4.56 -2.34
N VAL A 561 -31.06 5.03 -1.33
CA VAL A 561 -31.61 5.90 -0.29
C VAL A 561 -31.97 7.26 -0.87
N GLY A 562 -31.12 7.84 -1.73
CA GLY A 562 -31.38 9.11 -2.40
C GLY A 562 -32.63 9.09 -3.27
N ASP A 563 -32.79 8.05 -4.08
CA ASP A 563 -34.00 7.83 -4.89
C ASP A 563 -35.24 7.65 -4.01
N GLY A 564 -35.12 6.85 -2.95
CA GLY A 564 -36.22 6.67 -2.00
C GLY A 564 -36.62 7.95 -1.26
N LEU A 565 -35.66 8.80 -0.92
CA LEU A 565 -35.93 10.13 -0.35
C LEU A 565 -36.59 11.04 -1.36
N ARG A 566 -36.14 11.03 -2.62
CA ARG A 566 -36.76 11.78 -3.72
C ARG A 566 -38.26 11.42 -3.86
N ASP A 567 -38.57 10.12 -3.92
CA ASP A 567 -39.94 9.63 -4.02
C ASP A 567 -40.77 10.01 -2.80
N ALA A 568 -40.19 9.97 -1.60
CA ALA A 568 -40.87 10.30 -0.36
C ALA A 568 -41.20 11.80 -0.23
N PHE A 569 -40.36 12.67 -0.78
CA PHE A 569 -40.55 14.12 -0.80
C PHE A 569 -41.47 14.59 -1.95
N ASP A 570 -41.69 13.79 -2.99
CA ASP A 570 -42.58 14.19 -4.11
C ASP A 570 -44.04 14.22 -3.68
N PRO A 571 -44.69 15.41 -3.71
CA PRO A 571 -46.09 15.53 -3.30
C PRO A 571 -47.07 14.92 -4.30
N LYS A 572 -46.62 14.71 -5.57
CA LYS A 572 -47.48 14.20 -6.65
C LYS A 572 -47.67 12.68 -6.61
N MET A 573 -46.83 11.97 -5.89
CA MET A 573 -46.97 10.52 -5.70
C MET A 573 -48.11 10.20 -4.73
N LYS A 574 -49.33 10.30 -5.21
CA LYS A 574 -50.52 9.75 -4.54
C LYS A 574 -50.57 8.24 -4.74
N ARG A 575 -49.97 7.48 -3.86
CA ARG A 575 -50.24 6.04 -3.69
C ARG A 575 -50.25 5.66 -2.22
#